data_49daf0ba2026e4c3ee06bf0b02f96619
#
_entry.id   49daf0ba2026e4c3ee06bf0b02f96619
#
_cell.length_a   1.000
_cell.length_b   1.000
_cell.length_c   1.000
_cell.angle_alpha   90.00
_cell.angle_beta   90.00
_cell.angle_gamma   90.00
#
_symmetry.space_group_name_H-M   'P 1'
#
loop_
_entity.id
_entity.type
_entity.pdbx_description
1 polymer ?
#
loop_
_entity_poly.entity_id
_entity_poly.type
_entity_poly.pdbx_seq_one_letter_code
_entity_poly.pdbx_strand_id
1 'polypeptide(L)'
;METNEHNTKEELNKENVVTDETPQEEVTEETTTELTNEEKLQQEVEKLNDQVYRLSAEISNIQKRNAKERQDAAKYRSQSLAQNLLNVIDNLERAIASPSESEEAQNLKKGVEMVYEGFLYALKEEGIEEIDALNQPFDPTLHHAVQTVPVEEGQEADHVVQVYQKGYKLKDRVLRPAMVIVSQ
;
A
#
# COMPACT_ATOMS: atom_id res chain seq x y z
N MET A 1 36.51 -10.74 -39.46
CA MET A 1 35.99 -11.84 -40.28
C MET A 1 34.64 -11.37 -40.73
N GLU A 2 34.69 -10.81 -41.86
CA GLU A 2 34.33 -11.27 -43.22
C GLU A 2 32.84 -11.09 -43.43
N THR A 3 32.47 -10.06 -44.21
CA THR A 3 32.40 -9.97 -45.69
C THR A 3 31.19 -10.71 -46.24
N ASN A 4 30.29 -10.12 -46.99
CA ASN A 4 30.34 -9.75 -48.40
C ASN A 4 28.93 -9.19 -48.77
N GLU A 5 28.76 -8.01 -49.38
CA GLU A 5 28.90 -7.66 -50.77
C GLU A 5 28.26 -8.61 -51.79
N HIS A 6 27.37 -8.07 -52.59
CA HIS A 6 27.37 -7.91 -54.03
C HIS A 6 25.98 -7.61 -54.56
N ASN A 7 25.70 -6.46 -55.16
CA ASN A 7 26.01 -6.03 -56.55
C ASN A 7 25.23 -6.84 -57.61
N THR A 8 24.45 -6.30 -58.50
CA THR A 8 24.76 -5.71 -59.81
C THR A 8 23.41 -5.47 -60.53
N LYS A 9 23.11 -4.26 -61.05
CA LYS A 9 23.20 -3.84 -62.48
C LYS A 9 22.53 -4.81 -63.48
N GLU A 10 21.75 -4.36 -64.36
CA GLU A 10 21.85 -3.61 -65.64
C GLU A 10 20.49 -3.71 -66.36
N GLU A 11 20.04 -2.74 -66.90
CA GLU A 11 20.20 -1.98 -68.15
C GLU A 11 19.16 -2.30 -69.24
N LEU A 12 18.69 -1.20 -69.82
CA LEU A 12 18.43 -0.88 -71.25
C LEU A 12 17.19 -1.47 -71.93
N ASN A 13 16.38 -0.79 -72.58
CA ASN A 13 16.46 0.25 -73.61
C ASN A 13 15.15 0.35 -74.42
N LYS A 14 14.83 1.57 -74.88
CA LYS A 14 14.25 1.96 -76.20
C LYS A 14 12.79 1.61 -76.48
N GLU A 15 12.02 2.38 -77.10
CA GLU A 15 12.04 3.58 -77.92
C GLU A 15 10.62 3.92 -78.36
N ASN A 16 10.32 5.19 -78.39
CA ASN A 16 9.48 5.92 -79.38
C ASN A 16 8.02 5.58 -79.66
N VAL A 17 7.15 6.51 -79.58
CA VAL A 17 6.67 7.42 -80.63
C VAL A 17 5.43 8.17 -80.20
N VAL A 18 5.56 9.51 -80.14
CA VAL A 18 4.67 10.59 -80.48
C VAL A 18 3.19 10.31 -80.78
N THR A 19 2.28 10.97 -80.03
CA THR A 19 1.28 11.94 -80.58
C THR A 19 0.62 12.69 -79.43
N ASP A 20 0.80 13.96 -79.49
CA ASP A 20 0.00 15.18 -79.26
C ASP A 20 -1.48 14.91 -78.94
N GLU A 21 -1.87 15.46 -77.75
CA GLU A 21 -3.12 16.20 -77.53
C GLU A 21 -3.15 16.64 -76.01
N THR A 22 -2.93 17.93 -75.84
CA THR A 22 -3.34 18.65 -74.63
C THR A 22 -4.86 18.68 -74.53
N PRO A 23 -5.46 18.53 -73.36
CA PRO A 23 -5.82 19.71 -72.60
C PRO A 23 -5.84 19.60 -71.07
N GLN A 24 -5.60 20.74 -70.49
CA GLN A 24 -6.09 21.22 -69.21
C GLN A 24 -5.55 20.63 -67.93
N GLU A 25 -4.64 21.37 -67.39
CA GLU A 25 -4.26 21.53 -66.01
C GLU A 25 -5.52 21.64 -65.12
N GLU A 26 -5.74 20.70 -64.26
CA GLU A 26 -6.33 20.90 -63.00
C GLU A 26 -5.19 20.88 -61.95
N VAL A 27 -4.66 22.08 -61.70
CA VAL A 27 -3.75 22.39 -60.62
C VAL A 27 -4.56 22.26 -59.32
N THR A 28 -4.55 21.09 -58.72
CA THR A 28 -4.81 20.98 -57.28
C THR A 28 -3.60 21.56 -56.59
N GLU A 29 -3.65 22.84 -56.27
CA GLU A 29 -2.79 23.47 -55.29
C GLU A 29 -3.02 22.80 -53.94
N GLU A 30 -2.26 21.77 -53.63
CA GLU A 30 -1.97 21.41 -52.24
C GLU A 30 -1.10 22.52 -51.68
N THR A 31 -1.77 23.54 -51.16
CA THR A 31 -1.15 24.60 -50.36
C THR A 31 -0.72 24.00 -49.04
N THR A 32 0.40 23.30 -49.06
CA THR A 32 1.17 23.04 -47.85
C THR A 32 1.74 24.38 -47.40
N THR A 33 0.98 25.07 -46.58
CA THR A 33 1.44 26.27 -45.89
C THR A 33 2.58 25.85 -44.99
N GLU A 34 3.82 25.96 -45.47
CA GLU A 34 5.00 25.81 -44.63
C GLU A 34 4.92 26.92 -43.58
N LEU A 35 4.66 26.54 -42.33
CA LEU A 35 4.68 27.44 -41.18
C LEU A 35 5.99 28.23 -41.20
N THR A 36 5.89 29.55 -41.02
CA THR A 36 7.06 30.40 -40.88
C THR A 36 7.92 29.95 -39.67
N ASN A 37 9.19 30.27 -39.66
CA ASN A 37 10.07 29.89 -38.52
C ASN A 37 9.55 30.52 -37.21
N GLU A 38 8.91 31.64 -37.22
CA GLU A 38 8.29 32.26 -36.05
C GLU A 38 7.08 31.46 -35.54
N GLU A 39 6.21 31.01 -36.44
CA GLU A 39 5.06 30.16 -36.05
C GLU A 39 5.51 28.80 -35.48
N LYS A 40 6.55 28.21 -36.03
CA LYS A 40 7.15 26.98 -35.49
C LYS A 40 7.70 27.19 -34.07
N LEU A 41 8.44 28.26 -33.84
CA LEU A 41 8.95 28.64 -32.53
C LEU A 41 7.84 28.95 -31.54
N GLN A 42 6.79 29.63 -31.96
CA GLN A 42 5.62 29.91 -31.10
C GLN A 42 4.91 28.64 -30.67
N GLN A 43 4.69 27.70 -31.59
CA GLN A 43 4.11 26.38 -31.27
C GLN A 43 4.99 25.57 -30.32
N GLU A 44 6.32 25.65 -30.46
CA GLU A 44 7.24 24.96 -29.55
C GLU A 44 7.22 25.59 -28.16
N VAL A 45 7.21 26.90 -28.05
CA VAL A 45 7.06 27.62 -26.76
C VAL A 45 5.73 27.27 -26.09
N GLU A 46 4.63 27.20 -26.82
CA GLU A 46 3.33 26.83 -26.29
C GLU A 46 3.35 25.38 -25.76
N LYS A 47 3.90 24.43 -26.54
CA LYS A 47 4.06 23.04 -26.11
C LYS A 47 4.94 22.91 -24.87
N LEU A 48 6.06 23.64 -24.81
CA LEU A 48 6.94 23.64 -23.66
C LEU A 48 6.26 24.23 -22.41
N ASN A 49 5.49 25.31 -22.57
CA ASN A 49 4.70 25.89 -21.49
C ASN A 49 3.67 24.90 -20.96
N ASP A 50 2.93 24.22 -21.84
CA ASP A 50 1.98 23.18 -21.42
C ASP A 50 2.69 22.02 -20.67
N GLN A 51 3.87 21.63 -21.13
CA GLN A 51 4.66 20.63 -20.42
C GLN A 51 5.09 21.12 -19.03
N VAL A 52 5.54 22.38 -18.91
CA VAL A 52 5.91 22.99 -17.63
C VAL A 52 4.71 23.04 -16.68
N TYR A 53 3.52 23.45 -17.17
CA TYR A 53 2.30 23.44 -16.35
C TYR A 53 1.93 22.03 -15.88
N ARG A 54 2.00 21.03 -16.77
CA ARG A 54 1.73 19.63 -16.41
C ARG A 54 2.72 19.12 -15.37
N LEU A 55 4.02 19.33 -15.61
CA LEU A 55 5.06 18.91 -14.69
C LEU A 55 4.95 19.61 -13.33
N SER A 56 4.61 20.89 -13.30
CA SER A 56 4.42 21.63 -12.04
C SER A 56 3.25 21.07 -11.23
N ALA A 57 2.14 20.71 -11.90
CA ALA A 57 0.99 20.06 -11.28
C ALA A 57 1.37 18.66 -10.75
N GLU A 58 2.13 17.90 -11.51
CA GLU A 58 2.61 16.58 -11.10
C GLU A 58 3.55 16.67 -9.90
N ILE A 59 4.51 17.61 -9.91
CA ILE A 59 5.39 17.88 -8.76
C ILE A 59 4.57 18.22 -7.51
N SER A 60 3.55 19.07 -7.63
CA SER A 60 2.67 19.41 -6.51
C SER A 60 1.95 18.19 -5.95
N ASN A 61 1.43 17.31 -6.81
CA ASN A 61 0.77 16.07 -6.42
C ASN A 61 1.75 15.10 -5.74
N ILE A 62 2.96 14.95 -6.29
CA ILE A 62 4.02 14.13 -5.68
C ILE A 62 4.40 14.67 -4.30
N GLN A 63 4.56 15.99 -4.16
CA GLN A 63 4.89 16.60 -2.88
C GLN A 63 3.81 16.34 -1.82
N LYS A 64 2.52 16.48 -2.19
CA LYS A 64 1.40 16.18 -1.27
C LYS A 64 1.40 14.71 -0.86
N ARG A 65 1.58 13.80 -1.82
CA ARG A 65 1.66 12.35 -1.54
C ARG A 65 2.82 12.01 -0.63
N ASN A 66 4.02 12.51 -0.95
CA ASN A 66 5.22 12.27 -0.12
C ASN A 66 5.11 12.85 1.29
N ALA A 67 4.42 13.99 1.46
CA ALA A 67 4.17 14.54 2.78
C ALA A 67 3.27 13.62 3.60
N LYS A 68 2.19 13.10 2.99
CA LYS A 68 1.29 12.14 3.64
C LYS A 68 2.02 10.84 3.97
N GLU A 69 2.77 10.27 3.03
CA GLU A 69 3.55 9.04 3.24
C GLU A 69 4.56 9.17 4.39
N ARG A 70 5.25 10.32 4.48
CA ARG A 70 6.15 10.60 5.61
C ARG A 70 5.41 10.70 6.93
N GLN A 71 4.24 11.32 6.95
CA GLN A 71 3.41 11.42 8.13
C GLN A 71 2.92 10.03 8.57
N ASP A 72 2.45 9.22 7.62
CA ASP A 72 2.00 7.85 7.89
C ASP A 72 3.18 6.96 8.35
N ALA A 73 4.35 7.07 7.72
CA ALA A 73 5.56 6.36 8.14
C ALA A 73 5.98 6.73 9.57
N ALA A 74 5.90 8.01 9.94
CA ALA A 74 6.18 8.45 11.31
C ALA A 74 5.11 7.95 12.30
N LYS A 75 3.82 7.93 11.88
CA LYS A 75 2.69 7.49 12.70
C LYS A 75 2.75 6.00 13.04
N TYR A 76 3.22 5.17 12.10
CA TYR A 76 3.23 3.71 12.21
C TYR A 76 4.63 3.09 12.30
N ARG A 77 5.66 3.89 12.65
CA ARG A 77 7.06 3.43 12.70
C ARG A 77 7.29 2.23 13.62
N SER A 78 6.55 2.15 14.73
CA SER A 78 6.64 1.08 15.72
C SER A 78 5.84 -0.18 15.35
N GLN A 79 5.07 -0.18 14.25
CA GLN A 79 4.19 -1.28 13.87
C GLN A 79 4.91 -2.63 13.79
N SER A 80 6.01 -2.71 13.03
CA SER A 80 6.75 -3.97 12.83
C SER A 80 7.38 -4.48 14.12
N LEU A 81 7.97 -3.59 14.90
CA LEU A 81 8.54 -3.94 16.22
C LEU A 81 7.45 -4.45 17.15
N ALA A 82 6.33 -3.72 17.23
CA ALA A 82 5.21 -4.11 18.08
C ALA A 82 4.68 -5.52 17.72
N GLN A 83 4.44 -5.79 16.43
CA GLN A 83 3.96 -7.10 15.99
C GLN A 83 4.88 -8.24 16.43
N ASN A 84 6.20 -8.05 16.35
CA ASN A 84 7.17 -9.04 16.80
C ASN A 84 7.17 -9.22 18.32
N LEU A 85 6.89 -8.16 19.08
CA LEU A 85 6.86 -8.18 20.56
C LEU A 85 5.57 -8.77 21.12
N LEU A 86 4.45 -8.83 20.37
CA LEU A 86 3.19 -9.41 20.83
C LEU A 86 3.35 -10.87 21.30
N ASN A 87 4.20 -11.65 20.63
CA ASN A 87 4.47 -13.03 21.06
C ASN A 87 5.22 -13.10 22.42
N VAL A 88 6.03 -12.08 22.72
CA VAL A 88 6.71 -11.97 24.02
C VAL A 88 5.69 -11.69 25.12
N ILE A 89 4.73 -10.81 24.85
CA ILE A 89 3.62 -10.50 25.78
C ILE A 89 2.81 -11.75 26.08
N ASP A 90 2.40 -12.52 25.04
CA ASP A 90 1.66 -13.77 25.21
C ASP A 90 2.42 -14.78 26.08
N ASN A 91 3.75 -14.86 25.93
CA ASN A 91 4.59 -15.72 26.75
C ASN A 91 4.67 -15.26 28.21
N LEU A 92 4.73 -13.95 28.46
CA LEU A 92 4.68 -13.39 29.81
C LEU A 92 3.32 -13.65 30.46
N GLU A 93 2.21 -13.45 29.75
CA GLU A 93 0.86 -13.79 30.24
C GLU A 93 0.74 -15.26 30.62
N ARG A 94 1.26 -16.14 29.77
CA ARG A 94 1.26 -17.60 30.06
C ARG A 94 2.09 -17.94 31.27
N ALA A 95 3.24 -17.29 31.46
CA ALA A 95 4.09 -17.47 32.63
C ALA A 95 3.38 -17.00 33.91
N ILE A 96 2.67 -15.86 33.85
CA ILE A 96 1.87 -15.32 34.94
C ILE A 96 0.68 -16.22 35.24
N ALA A 97 0.03 -16.79 34.23
CA ALA A 97 -1.12 -17.69 34.42
C ALA A 97 -0.73 -19.06 35.01
N SER A 98 0.56 -19.44 34.97
CA SER A 98 1.02 -20.71 35.50
C SER A 98 0.81 -20.80 37.01
N PRO A 99 0.31 -21.94 37.56
CA PRO A 99 0.16 -22.11 38.98
C PRO A 99 1.54 -22.12 39.66
N SER A 100 1.64 -21.42 40.80
CA SER A 100 2.87 -21.38 41.62
C SER A 100 2.55 -21.72 43.07
N GLU A 101 3.07 -22.83 43.55
CA GLU A 101 2.78 -23.33 44.89
C GLU A 101 3.86 -22.95 45.91
N SER A 102 5.09 -22.69 45.49
CA SER A 102 6.16 -22.28 46.40
C SER A 102 6.28 -20.78 46.55
N GLU A 103 6.73 -20.32 47.70
CA GLU A 103 6.94 -18.89 48.00
C GLU A 103 7.96 -18.25 47.02
N GLU A 104 8.98 -19.00 46.66
CA GLU A 104 9.99 -18.55 45.69
C GLU A 104 9.39 -18.36 44.31
N ALA A 105 8.51 -19.27 43.84
CA ALA A 105 7.82 -19.18 42.58
C ALA A 105 6.82 -17.99 42.55
N GLN A 106 6.15 -17.70 43.68
CA GLN A 106 5.28 -16.55 43.82
C GLN A 106 6.08 -15.23 43.77
N ASN A 107 7.26 -15.16 44.37
CA ASN A 107 8.11 -13.98 44.30
C ASN A 107 8.65 -13.76 42.88
N LEU A 108 9.04 -14.83 42.18
CA LEU A 108 9.42 -14.74 40.76
C LEU A 108 8.24 -14.27 39.90
N LYS A 109 7.04 -14.80 40.12
CA LYS A 109 5.83 -14.41 39.40
C LYS A 109 5.54 -12.92 39.57
N LYS A 110 5.64 -12.35 40.77
CA LYS A 110 5.51 -10.90 40.98
C LYS A 110 6.55 -10.11 40.19
N GLY A 111 7.77 -10.59 40.09
CA GLY A 111 8.81 -9.96 39.26
C GLY A 111 8.42 -9.95 37.78
N VAL A 112 7.85 -11.07 37.27
CA VAL A 112 7.38 -11.17 35.88
C VAL A 112 6.16 -10.26 35.65
N GLU A 113 5.23 -10.17 36.60
CA GLU A 113 4.09 -9.24 36.55
C GLU A 113 4.53 -7.78 36.43
N MET A 114 5.52 -7.35 37.22
CA MET A 114 6.08 -6.00 37.11
C MET A 114 6.71 -5.73 35.72
N VAL A 115 7.40 -6.71 35.15
CA VAL A 115 7.95 -6.60 33.79
C VAL A 115 6.83 -6.49 32.75
N TYR A 116 5.79 -7.31 32.89
CA TYR A 116 4.61 -7.28 32.02
C TYR A 116 3.90 -5.92 32.05
N GLU A 117 3.61 -5.39 33.25
CA GLU A 117 2.99 -4.08 33.43
C GLU A 117 3.83 -2.95 32.82
N GLY A 118 5.16 -2.97 33.07
CA GLY A 118 6.10 -2.02 32.47
C GLY A 118 6.10 -2.11 30.95
N PHE A 119 5.95 -3.30 30.41
CA PHE A 119 5.90 -3.53 28.97
C PHE A 119 4.60 -2.98 28.36
N LEU A 120 3.45 -3.25 28.98
CA LEU A 120 2.15 -2.68 28.56
C LEU A 120 2.15 -1.15 28.61
N TYR A 121 2.77 -0.58 29.65
CA TYR A 121 2.93 0.87 29.75
C TYR A 121 3.75 1.44 28.57
N ALA A 122 4.88 0.81 28.25
CA ALA A 122 5.72 1.24 27.14
C ALA A 122 4.99 1.15 25.78
N LEU A 123 4.18 0.11 25.58
CA LEU A 123 3.33 -0.02 24.37
C LEU A 123 2.30 1.10 24.29
N LYS A 124 1.67 1.45 25.41
CA LYS A 124 0.67 2.51 25.48
C LYS A 124 1.27 3.88 25.14
N GLU A 125 2.48 4.17 25.58
CA GLU A 125 3.22 5.40 25.22
C GLU A 125 3.46 5.49 23.70
N GLU A 126 3.67 4.37 23.00
CA GLU A 126 3.78 4.32 21.53
C GLU A 126 2.39 4.33 20.82
N GLY A 127 1.30 4.37 21.58
CA GLY A 127 -0.07 4.39 21.07
C GLY A 127 -0.58 3.01 20.64
N ILE A 128 -0.02 1.95 21.27
CA ILE A 128 -0.47 0.56 21.10
C ILE A 128 -1.40 0.23 22.27
N GLU A 129 -2.60 -0.20 21.95
CA GLU A 129 -3.64 -0.51 22.94
C GLU A 129 -4.16 -1.92 22.73
N GLU A 130 -4.52 -2.56 23.84
CA GLU A 130 -5.25 -3.83 23.81
C GLU A 130 -6.66 -3.63 23.26
N ILE A 131 -7.15 -4.57 22.49
CA ILE A 131 -8.52 -4.59 22.00
C ILE A 131 -9.37 -5.25 23.11
N ASP A 132 -10.21 -4.44 23.74
CA ASP A 132 -11.19 -4.94 24.72
C ASP A 132 -12.28 -5.71 23.99
N ALA A 133 -12.18 -7.01 24.01
CA ALA A 133 -13.09 -7.89 23.27
C ALA A 133 -14.08 -8.61 24.18
N LEU A 134 -13.77 -8.82 25.48
CA LEU A 134 -14.60 -9.63 26.36
C LEU A 134 -15.97 -8.98 26.59
N ASN A 135 -17.07 -9.74 26.43
CA ASN A 135 -18.44 -9.29 26.52
C ASN A 135 -18.85 -8.18 25.54
N GLN A 136 -18.05 -7.97 24.48
CA GLN A 136 -18.38 -7.03 23.42
C GLN A 136 -19.05 -7.76 22.23
N PRO A 137 -19.86 -7.06 21.43
CA PRO A 137 -20.34 -7.59 20.16
C PRO A 137 -19.19 -8.02 19.28
N PHE A 138 -19.35 -9.13 18.57
CA PHE A 138 -18.33 -9.60 17.64
C PHE A 138 -18.15 -8.64 16.47
N ASP A 139 -16.93 -8.13 16.29
CA ASP A 139 -16.55 -7.30 15.15
C ASP A 139 -15.46 -8.00 14.32
N PRO A 140 -15.75 -8.43 13.08
CA PRO A 140 -14.77 -9.11 12.22
C PRO A 140 -13.51 -8.29 11.91
N THR A 141 -13.55 -6.96 12.09
CA THR A 141 -12.37 -6.10 11.86
C THR A 141 -11.38 -6.12 13.02
N LEU A 142 -11.86 -6.42 14.23
CA LEU A 142 -11.10 -6.43 15.49
C LEU A 142 -10.87 -7.83 16.03
N HIS A 143 -11.81 -8.75 15.75
CA HIS A 143 -11.87 -10.07 16.36
C HIS A 143 -11.73 -11.18 15.32
N HIS A 144 -11.09 -12.28 15.73
CA HIS A 144 -11.01 -13.52 14.96
C HIS A 144 -11.70 -14.63 15.78
N ALA A 145 -12.89 -15.04 15.37
CA ALA A 145 -13.61 -16.13 16.03
C ALA A 145 -12.91 -17.48 15.71
N VAL A 146 -12.45 -18.16 16.74
CA VAL A 146 -11.83 -19.49 16.64
C VAL A 146 -12.82 -20.61 16.93
N GLN A 147 -13.85 -20.31 17.69
CA GLN A 147 -14.90 -21.26 18.07
C GLN A 147 -16.21 -20.51 18.33
N THR A 148 -17.34 -21.17 18.11
CA THR A 148 -18.66 -20.73 18.54
C THR A 148 -19.21 -21.68 19.60
N VAL A 149 -19.96 -21.12 20.56
CA VAL A 149 -20.62 -21.89 21.64
C VAL A 149 -22.10 -21.49 21.67
N PRO A 150 -22.99 -22.39 22.07
CA PRO A 150 -24.41 -22.05 22.28
C PRO A 150 -24.55 -20.92 23.28
N VAL A 151 -25.57 -20.05 23.05
CA VAL A 151 -25.93 -18.98 24.01
C VAL A 151 -26.38 -19.58 25.34
N GLU A 152 -25.74 -19.18 26.44
CA GLU A 152 -26.18 -19.53 27.78
C GLU A 152 -27.21 -18.52 28.34
N GLU A 153 -27.95 -18.90 29.42
CA GLU A 153 -28.92 -18.00 30.06
C GLU A 153 -28.22 -16.70 30.50
N GLY A 154 -28.71 -15.57 29.99
CA GLY A 154 -28.18 -14.23 30.29
C GLY A 154 -27.07 -13.73 29.34
N GLN A 155 -26.75 -14.48 28.32
CA GLN A 155 -25.83 -14.06 27.25
C GLN A 155 -26.62 -13.61 26.02
N GLU A 156 -26.07 -12.64 25.28
CA GLU A 156 -26.60 -12.24 23.98
C GLU A 156 -25.90 -13.04 22.89
N ALA A 157 -26.58 -13.31 21.77
CA ALA A 157 -25.97 -13.93 20.60
C ALA A 157 -24.99 -12.97 19.94
N ASP A 158 -24.01 -13.51 19.20
CA ASP A 158 -22.98 -12.77 18.51
C ASP A 158 -22.09 -11.90 19.44
N HIS A 159 -21.95 -12.34 20.71
CA HIS A 159 -21.05 -11.69 21.66
C HIS A 159 -19.81 -12.55 21.97
N VAL A 160 -18.72 -11.88 22.30
CA VAL A 160 -17.48 -12.53 22.74
C VAL A 160 -17.64 -13.03 24.17
N VAL A 161 -17.64 -14.35 24.35
CA VAL A 161 -17.76 -14.98 25.66
C VAL A 161 -16.40 -15.27 26.30
N GLN A 162 -15.37 -15.43 25.49
CA GLN A 162 -14.01 -15.68 25.98
C GLN A 162 -12.96 -15.15 25.00
N VAL A 163 -11.87 -14.61 25.54
CA VAL A 163 -10.69 -14.22 24.78
C VAL A 163 -9.62 -15.29 24.97
N TYR A 164 -9.28 -15.96 23.87
CA TYR A 164 -8.20 -16.97 23.84
C TYR A 164 -6.83 -16.32 23.72
N GLN A 165 -6.73 -15.25 22.91
CA GLN A 165 -5.50 -14.49 22.72
C GLN A 165 -5.89 -13.01 22.54
N LYS A 166 -5.22 -12.13 23.28
CA LYS A 166 -5.48 -10.70 23.25
C LYS A 166 -5.11 -10.09 21.90
N GLY A 167 -5.94 -9.21 21.41
CA GLY A 167 -5.72 -8.38 20.23
C GLY A 167 -5.07 -7.06 20.59
N TYR A 168 -4.36 -6.46 19.64
CA TYR A 168 -3.72 -5.16 19.82
C TYR A 168 -3.87 -4.29 18.57
N LYS A 169 -4.04 -3.00 18.77
CA LYS A 169 -4.12 -1.98 17.73
C LYS A 169 -3.07 -0.88 17.96
N LEU A 170 -2.52 -0.33 16.91
CA LEU A 170 -1.70 0.86 16.92
C LEU A 170 -2.53 2.02 16.37
N LYS A 171 -3.03 2.86 17.26
CA LYS A 171 -3.96 3.94 16.91
C LYS A 171 -5.20 3.39 16.19
N ASP A 172 -5.31 3.65 14.89
CA ASP A 172 -6.42 3.21 14.01
C ASP A 172 -6.14 1.92 13.24
N ARG A 173 -4.94 1.33 13.39
CA ARG A 173 -4.54 0.12 12.65
C ARG A 173 -4.45 -1.09 13.57
N VAL A 174 -5.20 -2.15 13.25
CA VAL A 174 -5.10 -3.43 13.96
C VAL A 174 -3.75 -4.07 13.65
N LEU A 175 -2.97 -4.38 14.70
CA LEU A 175 -1.71 -5.11 14.63
C LEU A 175 -1.95 -6.60 14.59
N ARG A 176 -2.87 -7.06 15.47
CA ARG A 176 -3.30 -8.45 15.59
C ARG A 176 -4.74 -8.44 16.13
N PRO A 177 -5.70 -9.10 15.44
CA PRO A 177 -7.04 -9.27 15.97
C PRO A 177 -7.04 -10.12 17.26
N ALA A 178 -8.00 -9.89 18.14
CA ALA A 178 -8.20 -10.77 19.29
C ALA A 178 -8.77 -12.12 18.83
N MET A 179 -8.19 -13.22 19.29
CA MET A 179 -8.76 -14.55 19.05
C MET A 179 -9.81 -14.82 20.13
N VAL A 180 -11.03 -15.05 19.70
CA VAL A 180 -12.19 -15.08 20.60
C VAL A 180 -13.09 -16.28 20.35
N ILE A 181 -13.88 -16.63 21.39
CA ILE A 181 -15.00 -17.56 21.32
C ILE A 181 -16.28 -16.72 21.36
N VAL A 182 -17.21 -17.01 20.47
CA VAL A 182 -18.42 -16.21 20.25
C VAL A 182 -19.65 -17.05 20.57
N SER A 183 -20.65 -16.45 21.25
CA SER A 183 -21.98 -17.04 21.45
C SER A 183 -22.79 -17.02 20.17
N GLN A 184 -23.38 -18.16 19.80
CA GLN A 184 -24.22 -18.28 18.59
C GLN A 184 -25.45 -19.14 18.85
#